data_fbaa26f1f17c5be333fba2b91afe6800
#
_entry.id   fbaa26f1f17c5be333fba2b91afe6800
#
_cell.length_a   1.000
_cell.length_b   1.000
_cell.length_c   1.000
_cell.angle_alpha   90.00
_cell.angle_beta   90.00
_cell.angle_gamma   90.00
#
_symmetry.space_group_name_H-M   'P 1'
#
loop_
_entity.id
_entity.type
_entity.pdbx_description
1 polymer ?
#
loop_
_entity_poly.entity_id
_entity_poly.type
_entity_poly.pdbx_seq_one_letter_code
_entity_poly.pdbx_strand_id
1 'polypeptide(L)'
;MVVALPLDSRQARITRLLLADSKPATLDAIASQLKLTTRIVRYNLAPVESYLRSAGLEVVRRRGVGIWVSGDDDQRRKMLTGLDPGAAPRVLAAEDRKLRALITLLDSSPTSVELGDLEIELGASRPTVRRDVRATEAWLEEHHLHLQRLPGVGVVVRGNEIEIRKGLLALILESLSAEALATSMQGPGGNGTANGETSIGTIEEFVSRLDLPRYRRILREQLHDRDDDGPMAMVETLFVAIVARRVRGAHYAVFQSGQLRSLIDHPVADAAARIAAAVGRAAGLTLTDADIASITEFILGFVELVEANVPPEPNDGTIIDRLVALAAKRLHPSLAEDDQLRRNLAEHLRRLRVRLRYGLPITNPLDHEVRERYPDVHAVASEIVLALGPMGEGVIPPEEVGFLTMYLAGSLERHRLRQKIRVTVVCPAGMATAWILVSRLAAEFPHVEVTRVVSKTVFEQKVDADAVDVVVSTVPLDEPSLVQTVVVSPLLRERDVRRLARIFGEPTH
;
A
#
# COMPACT_ATOMS: atom_id res chain seq x y z
N MET A 1 -2.04 42.54 26.78
CA MET A 1 -1.66 41.13 26.85
C MET A 1 -0.95 40.82 25.53
N VAL A 2 0.39 40.77 25.52
CA VAL A 2 1.16 40.46 24.29
C VAL A 2 0.97 38.97 24.01
N VAL A 3 0.28 38.63 22.94
CA VAL A 3 0.15 37.25 22.47
C VAL A 3 1.55 36.81 22.07
N ALA A 4 2.15 35.87 22.82
CA ALA A 4 3.43 35.33 22.48
C ALA A 4 3.28 34.59 21.14
N LEU A 5 4.11 34.92 20.17
CA LEU A 5 4.17 34.21 18.89
C LEU A 5 4.48 32.73 19.16
N PRO A 6 3.84 31.80 18.47
CA PRO A 6 4.13 30.38 18.63
C PRO A 6 5.58 30.08 18.26
N LEU A 7 6.24 29.27 19.08
CA LEU A 7 7.61 28.83 18.84
C LEU A 7 7.70 27.92 17.60
N ASP A 8 8.70 28.13 16.76
CA ASP A 8 9.04 27.13 15.73
C ASP A 8 9.63 25.85 16.35
N SER A 9 9.78 24.81 15.57
CA SER A 9 10.23 23.49 16.05
C SER A 9 11.64 23.51 16.68
N ARG A 10 12.54 24.37 16.20
CA ARG A 10 13.89 24.51 16.77
C ARG A 10 13.81 25.26 18.07
N GLN A 11 13.04 26.33 18.11
CA GLN A 11 12.77 27.11 19.30
C GLN A 11 12.08 26.27 20.38
N ALA A 12 11.08 25.47 20.02
CA ALA A 12 10.41 24.57 20.95
C ALA A 12 11.36 23.49 21.52
N ARG A 13 12.24 22.91 20.71
CA ARG A 13 13.27 21.95 21.16
C ARG A 13 14.28 22.58 22.10
N ILE A 14 14.74 23.80 21.78
CA ILE A 14 15.65 24.55 22.65
C ILE A 14 14.93 24.91 23.96
N THR A 15 13.70 25.38 23.90
CA THR A 15 12.88 25.70 25.08
C THR A 15 12.68 24.49 25.97
N ARG A 16 12.32 23.34 25.40
CA ARG A 16 12.15 22.09 26.15
C ARG A 16 13.44 21.67 26.85
N LEU A 17 14.56 21.72 26.16
CA LEU A 17 15.85 21.37 26.74
C LEU A 17 16.19 22.27 27.93
N LEU A 18 15.98 23.58 27.80
CA LEU A 18 16.23 24.55 28.86
C LEU A 18 15.25 24.42 30.04
N LEU A 19 14.01 23.96 29.79
CA LEU A 19 13.02 23.70 30.84
C LEU A 19 13.23 22.35 31.52
N ALA A 20 13.77 21.34 30.84
CA ALA A 20 13.97 19.99 31.37
C ALA A 20 15.08 19.94 32.42
N ASP A 21 16.13 20.76 32.29
CA ASP A 21 17.23 20.82 33.22
C ASP A 21 17.42 22.26 33.74
N SER A 22 17.51 22.40 35.08
CA SER A 22 17.78 23.67 35.74
C SER A 22 19.27 24.02 35.77
N LYS A 23 20.15 23.11 35.32
CA LYS A 23 21.58 23.33 35.30
C LYS A 23 22.01 24.20 34.12
N PRO A 24 23.03 25.08 34.32
CA PRO A 24 23.56 25.85 33.21
C PRO A 24 24.11 24.95 32.10
N ALA A 25 23.69 25.15 30.85
CA ALA A 25 24.18 24.45 29.68
C ALA A 25 24.95 25.44 28.77
N THR A 26 26.10 25.05 28.23
CA THR A 26 26.80 25.87 27.24
C THR A 26 26.11 25.82 25.87
N LEU A 27 26.32 26.83 25.03
CA LEU A 27 25.80 26.83 23.65
C LEU A 27 26.23 25.59 22.87
N ASP A 28 27.44 25.10 23.09
CA ASP A 28 27.99 23.92 22.43
C ASP A 28 27.33 22.63 22.94
N ALA A 29 27.04 22.56 24.26
CA ALA A 29 26.32 21.44 24.85
C ALA A 29 24.87 21.36 24.29
N ILE A 30 24.16 22.51 24.25
CA ILE A 30 22.80 22.61 23.66
C ILE A 30 22.84 22.20 22.18
N ALA A 31 23.82 22.71 21.45
CA ALA A 31 23.98 22.41 20.03
C ALA A 31 24.25 20.92 19.78
N SER A 32 25.15 20.33 20.54
CA SER A 32 25.50 18.90 20.45
C SER A 32 24.30 18.00 20.77
N GLN A 33 23.58 18.29 21.88
CA GLN A 33 22.44 17.47 22.32
C GLN A 33 21.24 17.54 21.35
N LEU A 34 21.06 18.68 20.69
CA LEU A 34 19.99 18.89 19.70
C LEU A 34 20.42 18.58 18.26
N LYS A 35 21.69 18.17 18.03
CA LYS A 35 22.29 17.99 16.69
C LYS A 35 22.15 19.24 15.81
N LEU A 36 22.38 20.41 16.39
CA LEU A 36 22.36 21.72 15.74
C LEU A 36 23.76 22.35 15.73
N THR A 37 23.94 23.42 14.95
CA THR A 37 25.18 24.23 15.08
C THR A 37 25.00 25.29 16.16
N THR A 38 26.09 25.70 16.84
CA THR A 38 26.08 26.76 17.85
C THR A 38 25.50 28.08 17.32
N ARG A 39 25.73 28.35 16.02
CA ARG A 39 25.16 29.52 15.33
C ARG A 39 23.63 29.46 15.27
N ILE A 40 23.06 28.29 14.97
CA ILE A 40 21.59 28.07 14.92
C ILE A 40 20.99 28.22 16.31
N VAL A 41 21.62 27.64 17.34
CA VAL A 41 21.15 27.81 18.73
C VAL A 41 21.14 29.28 19.12
N ARG A 42 22.24 30.00 18.87
CA ARG A 42 22.35 31.44 19.20
C ARG A 42 21.30 32.28 18.50
N TYR A 43 21.01 32.01 17.24
CA TYR A 43 20.00 32.74 16.48
C TYR A 43 18.59 32.55 17.04
N ASN A 44 18.28 31.35 17.54
CA ASN A 44 16.95 31.01 18.06
C ASN A 44 16.74 31.34 19.54
N LEU A 45 17.75 31.78 20.27
CA LEU A 45 17.61 32.09 21.69
C LEU A 45 16.76 33.33 21.96
N ALA A 46 16.79 34.36 21.13
CA ALA A 46 16.02 35.59 21.37
C ALA A 46 14.48 35.37 21.33
N PRO A 47 13.92 34.63 20.33
CA PRO A 47 12.53 34.20 20.37
C PRO A 47 12.19 33.31 21.57
N VAL A 48 13.05 32.37 21.95
CA VAL A 48 12.86 31.50 23.12
C VAL A 48 12.80 32.32 24.41
N GLU A 49 13.68 33.30 24.58
CA GLU A 49 13.66 34.20 25.73
C GLU A 49 12.38 35.01 25.80
N SER A 50 11.93 35.54 24.66
CA SER A 50 10.66 36.28 24.60
C SER A 50 9.48 35.41 25.00
N TYR A 51 9.44 34.16 24.52
CA TYR A 51 8.39 33.22 24.86
C TYR A 51 8.39 32.84 26.36
N LEU A 52 9.55 32.51 26.93
CA LEU A 52 9.70 32.14 28.33
C LEU A 52 9.33 33.35 29.25
N ARG A 53 9.74 34.55 28.85
CA ARG A 53 9.40 35.79 29.61
C ARG A 53 7.90 36.04 29.63
N SER A 54 7.17 35.76 28.56
CA SER A 54 5.70 35.89 28.54
C SER A 54 4.99 34.98 29.55
N ALA A 55 5.65 33.90 29.98
CA ALA A 55 5.18 32.95 30.98
C ALA A 55 5.80 33.20 32.37
N GLY A 56 6.48 34.34 32.58
CA GLY A 56 7.08 34.70 33.87
C GLY A 56 8.39 33.96 34.19
N LEU A 57 9.02 33.32 33.17
CA LEU A 57 10.32 32.67 33.31
C LEU A 57 11.42 33.50 32.65
N GLU A 58 12.62 33.48 33.22
CA GLU A 58 13.74 34.29 32.74
C GLU A 58 14.89 33.36 32.24
N VAL A 59 15.45 33.65 31.07
CA VAL A 59 16.66 33.00 30.58
C VAL A 59 17.88 33.77 31.08
N VAL A 60 18.66 33.13 31.96
CA VAL A 60 19.87 33.70 32.53
C VAL A 60 21.08 33.24 31.68
N ARG A 61 21.93 34.19 31.32
CA ARG A 61 23.20 33.92 30.62
C ARG A 61 24.38 34.41 31.45
N ARG A 62 25.33 33.52 31.73
CA ARG A 62 26.56 33.89 32.43
C ARG A 62 27.77 33.39 31.68
N ARG A 63 28.66 34.33 31.33
CA ARG A 63 29.89 34.01 30.61
C ARG A 63 30.73 33.00 31.39
N GLY A 64 31.16 31.94 30.74
CA GLY A 64 31.97 30.86 31.34
C GLY A 64 31.13 29.82 32.14
N VAL A 65 29.83 30.06 32.36
CA VAL A 65 28.97 29.16 33.10
C VAL A 65 27.95 28.50 32.17
N GLY A 66 27.21 29.28 31.37
CA GLY A 66 26.24 28.76 30.44
C GLY A 66 24.90 29.54 30.46
N ILE A 67 23.86 28.88 29.98
CA ILE A 67 22.49 29.39 29.84
C ILE A 67 21.57 28.46 30.60
N TRP A 68 20.61 29.01 31.38
CA TRP A 68 19.58 28.24 32.09
C TRP A 68 18.34 29.09 32.25
N VAL A 69 17.22 28.42 32.59
CA VAL A 69 15.95 29.12 32.91
C VAL A 69 15.83 29.27 34.41
N SER A 70 15.54 30.51 34.85
CA SER A 70 15.26 30.88 36.23
C SER A 70 13.79 31.24 36.35
N GLY A 71 13.14 30.86 37.46
CA GLY A 71 11.75 31.14 37.76
C GLY A 71 11.11 30.11 38.65
N ASP A 72 9.78 30.19 38.82
CA ASP A 72 9.04 29.24 39.63
C ASP A 72 9.00 27.84 39.00
N ASP A 73 9.32 26.82 39.81
CA ASP A 73 9.36 25.42 39.38
C ASP A 73 7.98 24.87 38.95
N ASP A 74 6.86 25.42 39.50
CA ASP A 74 5.54 25.03 39.08
C ASP A 74 5.16 25.65 37.73
N GLN A 75 5.57 26.88 37.46
CA GLN A 75 5.45 27.50 36.13
C GLN A 75 6.28 26.77 35.10
N ARG A 76 7.49 26.37 35.47
CA ARG A 76 8.39 25.63 34.62
C ARG A 76 7.83 24.26 34.22
N ARG A 77 7.26 23.51 35.19
CA ARG A 77 6.58 22.23 34.93
C ARG A 77 5.32 22.39 34.10
N LYS A 78 4.49 23.40 34.35
CA LYS A 78 3.31 23.69 33.55
C LYS A 78 3.66 24.01 32.09
N MET A 79 4.73 24.79 31.87
CA MET A 79 5.20 25.06 30.52
C MET A 79 5.79 23.82 29.84
N LEU A 80 6.52 23.00 30.56
CA LEU A 80 7.10 21.77 30.01
C LEU A 80 5.99 20.78 29.60
N THR A 81 4.91 20.66 30.41
CA THR A 81 3.71 19.86 30.07
C THR A 81 2.88 20.49 28.95
N GLY A 82 2.83 21.82 28.86
CA GLY A 82 2.14 22.54 27.78
C GLY A 82 2.91 22.55 26.45
N LEU A 83 4.21 22.28 26.49
CA LEU A 83 5.03 21.99 25.31
C LEU A 83 4.88 20.49 24.99
N ASP A 84 3.66 20.08 24.62
CA ASP A 84 3.34 18.69 24.25
C ASP A 84 4.36 18.15 23.23
N PRO A 85 4.90 16.94 23.43
CA PRO A 85 5.75 16.28 22.41
C PRO A 85 5.08 16.16 21.04
N GLY A 86 3.73 16.16 20.99
CA GLY A 86 2.93 16.18 19.77
C GLY A 86 2.68 17.57 19.15
N ALA A 87 2.81 18.67 19.93
CA ALA A 87 2.50 20.04 19.49
C ALA A 87 3.73 20.86 19.06
N ALA A 88 4.97 20.35 19.26
CA ALA A 88 6.13 20.99 18.66
C ALA A 88 6.06 20.80 17.13
N PRO A 89 6.14 21.90 16.32
CA PRO A 89 6.21 21.74 14.88
C PRO A 89 7.38 20.80 14.56
N ARG A 90 7.06 19.59 14.08
CA ARG A 90 8.07 18.60 13.70
C ARG A 90 8.93 19.23 12.61
N VAL A 91 10.25 19.18 12.75
CA VAL A 91 11.13 19.47 11.61
C VAL A 91 10.89 18.32 10.64
N LEU A 92 10.02 18.55 9.68
CA LEU A 92 9.73 17.58 8.65
C LEU A 92 11.01 17.25 7.88
N ALA A 93 11.22 15.97 7.58
CA ALA A 93 12.25 15.56 6.64
C ALA A 93 11.98 16.17 5.25
N ALA A 94 12.96 16.18 4.37
CA ALA A 94 12.78 16.82 3.05
C ALA A 94 11.66 16.15 2.25
N GLU A 95 11.56 14.83 2.31
CA GLU A 95 10.48 14.07 1.65
C GLU A 95 9.12 14.39 2.25
N ASP A 96 9.00 14.48 3.57
CA ASP A 96 7.73 14.83 4.25
C ASP A 96 7.28 16.24 3.88
N ARG A 97 8.22 17.20 3.76
CA ARG A 97 7.88 18.54 3.31
C ARG A 97 7.44 18.57 1.85
N LYS A 98 8.07 17.75 0.99
CA LYS A 98 7.66 17.58 -0.40
C LYS A 98 6.24 17.04 -0.50
N LEU A 99 5.92 15.97 0.24
CA LEU A 99 4.57 15.38 0.30
C LEU A 99 3.54 16.40 0.82
N ARG A 100 3.86 17.11 1.90
CA ARG A 100 2.98 18.15 2.45
C ARG A 100 2.77 19.29 1.45
N ALA A 101 3.80 19.73 0.76
CA ALA A 101 3.68 20.73 -0.30
C ALA A 101 2.79 20.24 -1.44
N LEU A 102 2.97 18.99 -1.91
CA LEU A 102 2.15 18.39 -2.96
C LEU A 102 0.67 18.36 -2.58
N ILE A 103 0.34 17.82 -1.39
CA ILE A 103 -1.07 17.70 -0.99
C ILE A 103 -1.72 19.06 -0.82
N THR A 104 -1.00 20.04 -0.25
CA THR A 104 -1.50 21.41 -0.08
C THR A 104 -1.75 22.09 -1.42
N LEU A 105 -0.83 21.94 -2.37
CA LEU A 105 -0.95 22.54 -3.68
C LEU A 105 -2.06 21.90 -4.52
N LEU A 106 -2.22 20.57 -4.45
CA LEU A 106 -3.29 19.85 -5.15
C LEU A 106 -4.66 20.16 -4.55
N ASP A 107 -4.79 20.14 -3.23
CA ASP A 107 -6.06 20.40 -2.55
C ASP A 107 -6.53 21.84 -2.73
N SER A 108 -5.60 22.80 -2.77
CA SER A 108 -5.90 24.23 -2.98
C SER A 108 -6.18 24.59 -4.43
N SER A 109 -5.74 23.77 -5.42
CA SER A 109 -5.94 24.06 -6.84
C SER A 109 -7.44 24.24 -7.15
N PRO A 110 -7.80 25.21 -8.03
CA PRO A 110 -6.98 26.11 -8.84
C PRO A 110 -6.55 27.41 -8.13
N THR A 111 -6.76 27.51 -6.81
CA THR A 111 -6.37 28.68 -6.01
C THR A 111 -4.86 28.67 -5.78
N SER A 112 -4.23 29.85 -5.87
CA SER A 112 -2.81 30.00 -5.56
C SER A 112 -2.54 29.94 -4.07
N VAL A 113 -1.42 29.32 -3.70
CA VAL A 113 -0.92 29.27 -2.31
C VAL A 113 0.26 30.24 -2.18
N GLU A 114 0.22 31.12 -1.19
CA GLU A 114 1.31 32.04 -0.92
C GLU A 114 2.53 31.28 -0.37
N LEU A 115 3.74 31.71 -0.75
CA LEU A 115 4.96 31.10 -0.21
C LEU A 115 5.07 31.28 1.31
N GLY A 116 4.51 32.37 1.84
CA GLY A 116 4.44 32.62 3.29
C GLY A 116 3.62 31.58 4.06
N ASP A 117 2.49 31.17 3.50
CA ASP A 117 1.64 30.13 4.07
C ASP A 117 2.35 28.79 4.05
N LEU A 118 3.04 28.45 2.94
CA LEU A 118 3.86 27.25 2.86
C LEU A 118 5.06 27.27 3.83
N GLU A 119 5.67 28.45 4.12
CA GLU A 119 6.71 28.59 5.14
C GLU A 119 6.18 28.18 6.52
N ILE A 120 4.97 28.59 6.85
CA ILE A 120 4.31 28.25 8.11
C ILE A 120 3.95 26.77 8.15
N GLU A 121 3.32 26.28 7.10
CA GLU A 121 2.83 24.89 7.03
C GLU A 121 3.96 23.86 7.00
N LEU A 122 5.04 24.13 6.26
CA LEU A 122 6.19 23.24 6.16
C LEU A 122 7.21 23.44 7.29
N GLY A 123 7.05 24.46 8.12
CA GLY A 123 8.02 24.82 9.17
C GLY A 123 9.41 25.08 8.61
N ALA A 124 9.52 25.67 7.42
CA ALA A 124 10.76 25.81 6.69
C ALA A 124 11.00 27.24 6.21
N SER A 125 12.27 27.62 6.00
CA SER A 125 12.63 28.91 5.47
C SER A 125 12.23 29.07 3.99
N ARG A 126 11.99 30.27 3.53
CA ARG A 126 11.60 30.59 2.15
C ARG A 126 12.48 29.97 1.06
N PRO A 127 13.83 29.97 1.19
CA PRO A 127 14.70 29.26 0.23
C PRO A 127 14.46 27.74 0.22
N THR A 128 14.19 27.16 1.39
CA THR A 128 13.90 25.73 1.53
C THR A 128 12.56 25.40 0.89
N VAL A 129 11.50 26.18 1.18
CA VAL A 129 10.16 26.03 0.57
C VAL A 129 10.24 26.12 -0.95
N ARG A 130 10.97 27.09 -1.49
CA ARG A 130 11.16 27.20 -2.95
C ARG A 130 11.83 25.96 -3.56
N ARG A 131 12.79 25.37 -2.86
CA ARG A 131 13.46 24.14 -3.30
C ARG A 131 12.48 22.95 -3.22
N ASP A 132 11.76 22.82 -2.11
CA ASP A 132 10.81 21.73 -1.89
C ASP A 132 9.65 21.80 -2.92
N VAL A 133 9.08 22.98 -3.16
CA VAL A 133 8.07 23.22 -4.22
C VAL A 133 8.62 22.91 -5.61
N ARG A 134 9.89 23.26 -5.90
CA ARG A 134 10.52 22.90 -7.17
C ARG A 134 10.67 21.37 -7.32
N ALA A 135 10.95 20.68 -6.24
CA ALA A 135 11.08 19.21 -6.25
C ALA A 135 9.75 18.48 -6.53
N THR A 136 8.60 19.19 -6.46
CA THR A 136 7.30 18.60 -6.82
C THR A 136 7.02 18.62 -8.34
N GLU A 137 7.77 19.39 -9.13
CA GLU A 137 7.48 19.62 -10.56
C GLU A 137 7.48 18.31 -11.36
N ALA A 138 8.49 17.47 -11.19
CA ALA A 138 8.60 16.21 -11.92
C ALA A 138 7.40 15.30 -11.66
N TRP A 139 7.00 15.16 -10.39
CA TRP A 139 5.84 14.36 -10.01
C TRP A 139 4.54 14.93 -10.61
N LEU A 140 4.36 16.25 -10.59
CA LEU A 140 3.19 16.90 -11.19
C LEU A 140 3.13 16.67 -12.72
N GLU A 141 4.27 16.76 -13.40
CA GLU A 141 4.37 16.52 -14.86
C GLU A 141 4.02 15.06 -15.22
N GLU A 142 4.47 14.09 -14.43
CA GLU A 142 4.09 12.66 -14.58
C GLU A 142 2.57 12.45 -14.48
N HIS A 143 1.89 13.32 -13.71
CA HIS A 143 0.44 13.26 -13.51
C HIS A 143 -0.33 14.29 -14.39
N HIS A 144 0.27 14.76 -15.48
CA HIS A 144 -0.34 15.74 -16.40
C HIS A 144 -0.75 17.05 -15.75
N LEU A 145 -0.07 17.43 -14.66
CA LEU A 145 -0.27 18.66 -13.90
C LEU A 145 0.95 19.56 -14.00
N HIS A 146 0.75 20.88 -13.90
CA HIS A 146 1.85 21.83 -14.04
C HIS A 146 1.88 22.81 -12.88
N LEU A 147 3.06 23.09 -12.36
CA LEU A 147 3.27 24.13 -11.35
C LEU A 147 3.46 25.49 -12.05
N GLN A 148 2.58 26.43 -11.74
CA GLN A 148 2.68 27.82 -12.21
C GLN A 148 3.08 28.72 -11.05
N ARG A 149 4.12 29.53 -11.26
CA ARG A 149 4.54 30.57 -10.33
C ARG A 149 3.94 31.90 -10.74
N LEU A 150 3.24 32.54 -9.81
CA LEU A 150 2.61 33.83 -10.01
C LEU A 150 3.39 34.88 -9.22
N PRO A 151 4.15 35.77 -9.87
CA PRO A 151 4.95 36.78 -9.18
C PRO A 151 4.09 37.65 -8.26
N GLY A 152 4.50 37.77 -6.99
CA GLY A 152 3.77 38.57 -5.98
C GLY A 152 2.49 37.91 -5.41
N VAL A 153 2.06 36.76 -5.96
CA VAL A 153 0.84 36.07 -5.53
C VAL A 153 1.15 34.73 -4.88
N GLY A 154 2.00 33.93 -5.50
CA GLY A 154 2.34 32.59 -4.95
C GLY A 154 2.57 31.54 -6.01
N VAL A 155 2.18 30.30 -5.70
CA VAL A 155 2.29 29.13 -6.58
C VAL A 155 0.94 28.45 -6.70
N VAL A 156 0.66 27.86 -7.87
CA VAL A 156 -0.60 27.16 -8.12
C VAL A 156 -0.35 25.94 -9.01
N VAL A 157 -1.05 24.84 -8.74
CA VAL A 157 -1.10 23.71 -9.66
C VAL A 157 -2.18 23.98 -10.71
N ARG A 158 -1.81 23.79 -11.98
CA ARG A 158 -2.69 23.90 -13.14
C ARG A 158 -2.88 22.54 -13.79
N GLY A 159 -4.11 22.25 -14.16
CA GLY A 159 -4.52 21.03 -14.86
C GLY A 159 -6.05 20.93 -14.89
N ASN A 160 -6.54 19.87 -15.52
CA ASN A 160 -7.95 19.53 -15.45
C ASN A 160 -8.29 19.03 -14.04
N GLU A 161 -9.50 19.33 -13.56
CA GLU A 161 -9.98 18.85 -12.26
C GLU A 161 -9.92 17.32 -12.13
N ILE A 162 -10.14 16.60 -13.23
CA ILE A 162 -10.02 15.13 -13.27
C ILE A 162 -8.60 14.69 -12.93
N GLU A 163 -7.58 15.33 -13.52
CA GLU A 163 -6.17 15.02 -13.24
C GLU A 163 -5.78 15.43 -11.82
N ILE A 164 -6.37 16.49 -11.27
CA ILE A 164 -6.15 16.87 -9.87
C ILE A 164 -6.71 15.77 -8.92
N ARG A 165 -7.91 15.24 -9.18
CA ARG A 165 -8.51 14.15 -8.40
C ARG A 165 -7.68 12.87 -8.49
N LYS A 166 -7.20 12.52 -9.68
CA LYS A 166 -6.31 11.37 -9.91
C LYS A 166 -4.97 11.58 -9.20
N GLY A 167 -4.38 12.76 -9.29
CA GLY A 167 -3.15 13.11 -8.60
C GLY A 167 -3.29 13.01 -7.08
N LEU A 168 -4.38 13.50 -6.48
CA LEU A 168 -4.65 13.33 -5.04
C LEU A 168 -4.76 11.85 -4.67
N LEU A 169 -5.45 11.05 -5.47
CA LEU A 169 -5.57 9.62 -5.26
C LEU A 169 -4.20 8.93 -5.36
N ALA A 170 -3.44 9.18 -6.43
CA ALA A 170 -2.11 8.61 -6.63
C ALA A 170 -1.18 8.95 -5.45
N LEU A 171 -1.13 10.22 -5.05
CA LEU A 171 -0.29 10.66 -3.92
C LEU A 171 -0.61 9.93 -2.61
N ILE A 172 -1.89 9.67 -2.32
CA ILE A 172 -2.32 8.93 -1.14
C ILE A 172 -1.88 7.46 -1.25
N LEU A 173 -2.11 6.83 -2.39
CA LEU A 173 -1.79 5.41 -2.61
C LEU A 173 -0.28 5.15 -2.62
N GLU A 174 0.53 6.06 -3.13
CA GLU A 174 2.00 5.99 -3.10
C GLU A 174 2.58 6.20 -1.69
N SER A 175 1.85 6.92 -0.83
CA SER A 175 2.36 7.36 0.47
C SER A 175 1.90 6.49 1.64
N LEU A 176 0.81 5.75 1.51
CA LEU A 176 0.23 4.94 2.58
C LEU A 176 0.26 3.45 2.27
N SER A 177 0.66 2.66 3.26
CA SER A 177 0.52 1.21 3.18
C SER A 177 -0.95 0.77 3.20
N ALA A 178 -1.22 -0.44 2.69
CA ALA A 178 -2.56 -1.03 2.72
C ALA A 178 -3.12 -1.12 4.16
N GLU A 179 -2.28 -1.38 5.16
CA GLU A 179 -2.65 -1.44 6.57
C GLU A 179 -3.05 -0.05 7.13
N ALA A 180 -2.31 0.99 6.81
CA ALA A 180 -2.63 2.37 7.20
C ALA A 180 -3.96 2.84 6.57
N LEU A 181 -4.20 2.50 5.31
CA LEU A 181 -5.46 2.75 4.63
C LEU A 181 -6.62 1.98 5.27
N ALA A 182 -6.43 0.69 5.57
CA ALA A 182 -7.45 -0.13 6.23
C ALA A 182 -7.83 0.43 7.61
N THR A 183 -6.84 0.90 8.39
CA THR A 183 -7.07 1.56 9.67
C THR A 183 -7.88 2.85 9.51
N SER A 184 -7.57 3.66 8.51
CA SER A 184 -8.31 4.90 8.19
C SER A 184 -9.78 4.65 7.80
N MET A 185 -10.09 3.47 7.27
CA MET A 185 -11.45 3.05 6.93
C MET A 185 -12.32 2.67 8.14
N GLN A 186 -11.73 2.37 9.28
CA GLN A 186 -12.45 1.96 10.50
C GLN A 186 -12.92 3.15 11.36
N GLY A 187 -12.38 4.35 11.12
CA GLY A 187 -12.72 5.56 11.89
C GLY A 187 -11.99 5.65 13.23
N PRO A 188 -12.22 6.72 14.03
CA PRO A 188 -11.45 7.07 15.23
C PRO A 188 -11.64 6.13 16.45
N GLY A 189 -12.07 4.89 16.26
CA GLY A 189 -12.26 3.87 17.31
C GLY A 189 -11.46 2.58 17.09
N GLY A 190 -10.68 2.46 16.02
CA GLY A 190 -9.85 1.28 15.76
C GLY A 190 -8.63 1.27 16.68
N ASN A 191 -8.47 0.19 17.47
CA ASN A 191 -7.32 -0.10 18.33
C ASN A 191 -6.04 -0.36 17.50
N GLY A 192 -5.60 0.63 16.74
CA GLY A 192 -4.29 0.62 16.10
C GLY A 192 -3.28 1.29 16.99
N THR A 193 -2.50 0.53 17.75
CA THR A 193 -1.28 1.01 18.38
C THR A 193 -0.31 1.45 17.28
N ALA A 194 -0.29 2.75 16.99
CA ALA A 194 0.75 3.37 16.19
C ALA A 194 2.08 3.29 16.96
N ASN A 195 2.73 2.14 16.91
CA ASN A 195 4.13 1.97 17.26
C ASN A 195 4.95 2.11 15.98
N GLY A 196 5.33 3.31 15.65
CA GLY A 196 6.22 3.57 14.52
C GLY A 196 6.37 5.07 14.35
N GLU A 197 7.47 5.61 14.84
CA GLU A 197 7.93 6.97 14.58
C GLU A 197 8.07 7.15 13.07
N THR A 198 7.57 8.27 12.57
CA THR A 198 7.96 8.97 11.35
C THR A 198 6.93 9.06 10.23
N SER A 199 6.84 10.25 9.66
CA SER A 199 6.38 10.60 8.30
C SER A 199 4.89 10.47 7.97
N ILE A 200 4.18 9.57 8.60
CA ILE A 200 2.79 9.18 8.32
C ILE A 200 1.80 10.35 8.59
N GLY A 201 2.14 11.27 9.48
CA GLY A 201 1.20 12.28 10.00
C GLY A 201 0.58 13.24 8.98
N THR A 202 1.22 13.50 7.83
CA THR A 202 0.73 14.53 6.88
C THR A 202 -0.37 14.00 5.95
N ILE A 203 -0.12 12.85 5.33
CA ILE A 203 -1.10 12.21 4.44
C ILE A 203 -2.24 11.61 5.25
N GLU A 204 -1.95 10.98 6.39
CA GLU A 204 -2.96 10.48 7.32
C GLU A 204 -3.86 11.59 7.85
N GLU A 205 -3.30 12.75 8.19
CA GLU A 205 -4.07 13.92 8.58
C GLU A 205 -5.02 14.36 7.46
N PHE A 206 -4.56 14.39 6.21
CA PHE A 206 -5.43 14.71 5.08
C PHE A 206 -6.51 13.64 4.89
N VAL A 207 -6.15 12.36 4.91
CA VAL A 207 -7.07 11.23 4.75
C VAL A 207 -8.11 11.19 5.88
N SER A 208 -7.73 11.49 7.12
CA SER A 208 -8.66 11.54 8.24
C SER A 208 -9.78 12.60 8.07
N ARG A 209 -9.51 13.66 7.29
CA ARG A 209 -10.50 14.70 6.96
C ARG A 209 -11.46 14.31 5.83
N LEU A 210 -11.21 13.16 5.15
CA LEU A 210 -12.05 12.69 4.05
C LEU A 210 -13.31 11.94 4.50
N ASP A 211 -13.47 11.62 5.80
CA ASP A 211 -14.62 10.86 6.35
C ASP A 211 -14.86 9.51 5.60
N LEU A 212 -13.79 8.73 5.41
CA LEU A 212 -13.83 7.49 4.64
C LEU A 212 -14.89 6.48 5.12
N PRO A 213 -15.13 6.29 6.43
CA PRO A 213 -16.16 5.35 6.91
C PRO A 213 -17.56 5.67 6.36
N ARG A 214 -17.87 6.96 6.17
CA ARG A 214 -19.13 7.40 5.60
C ARG A 214 -19.28 7.00 4.14
N TYR A 215 -18.26 7.27 3.33
CA TYR A 215 -18.30 6.97 1.90
C TYR A 215 -18.23 5.47 1.63
N ARG A 216 -17.49 4.72 2.44
CA ARG A 216 -17.46 3.26 2.40
C ARG A 216 -18.84 2.65 2.62
N ARG A 217 -19.59 3.14 3.60
CA ARG A 217 -20.98 2.69 3.83
C ARG A 217 -21.87 2.99 2.62
N ILE A 218 -21.77 4.17 2.02
CA ILE A 218 -22.52 4.54 0.83
C ILE A 218 -22.22 3.58 -0.33
N LEU A 219 -20.95 3.31 -0.58
CA LEU A 219 -20.55 2.39 -1.66
C LEU A 219 -21.10 0.98 -1.44
N ARG A 220 -21.02 0.44 -0.24
CA ARG A 220 -21.62 -0.87 0.11
C ARG A 220 -23.13 -0.89 -0.16
N GLU A 221 -23.85 0.17 0.20
CA GLU A 221 -25.30 0.26 -0.02
C GLU A 221 -25.67 0.37 -1.49
N GLN A 222 -24.83 0.94 -2.33
CA GLN A 222 -25.13 1.17 -3.75
C GLN A 222 -24.60 0.06 -4.68
N LEU A 223 -23.60 -0.70 -4.24
CA LEU A 223 -22.95 -1.78 -4.99
C LEU A 223 -23.28 -3.15 -4.36
N HIS A 224 -24.56 -3.49 -4.29
CA HIS A 224 -25.21 -4.53 -3.45
C HIS A 224 -24.63 -5.95 -3.47
N ASP A 225 -23.75 -6.34 -4.38
CA ASP A 225 -23.28 -7.72 -4.53
C ASP A 225 -21.81 -7.93 -4.09
N ARG A 226 -21.27 -7.05 -3.27
CA ARG A 226 -19.86 -7.12 -2.87
C ARG A 226 -19.71 -7.28 -1.36
N ASP A 227 -19.25 -8.46 -0.99
CA ASP A 227 -18.69 -8.78 0.34
C ASP A 227 -17.21 -8.35 0.42
N ASP A 228 -16.78 -7.38 -0.41
CA ASP A 228 -15.37 -7.08 -0.62
C ASP A 228 -14.92 -5.91 0.24
N ASP A 229 -14.24 -6.22 1.35
CA ASP A 229 -13.45 -5.32 2.16
C ASP A 229 -11.99 -5.19 1.65
N GLY A 230 -11.74 -5.64 0.43
CA GLY A 230 -10.43 -5.72 -0.18
C GLY A 230 -9.80 -4.38 -0.55
N PRO A 231 -8.54 -4.38 -1.02
CA PRO A 231 -7.80 -3.18 -1.39
C PRO A 231 -8.51 -2.31 -2.42
N MET A 232 -9.25 -2.91 -3.36
CA MET A 232 -10.00 -2.17 -4.39
C MET A 232 -11.13 -1.34 -3.79
N ALA A 233 -11.90 -1.87 -2.84
CA ALA A 233 -12.95 -1.13 -2.14
C ALA A 233 -12.39 0.09 -1.38
N MET A 234 -11.14 0.00 -0.90
CA MET A 234 -10.46 1.13 -0.28
C MET A 234 -10.14 2.23 -1.31
N VAL A 235 -9.63 1.87 -2.47
CA VAL A 235 -9.32 2.81 -3.57
C VAL A 235 -10.59 3.51 -4.06
N GLU A 236 -11.68 2.77 -4.22
CA GLU A 236 -13.01 3.31 -4.57
C GLU A 236 -13.51 4.32 -3.54
N THR A 237 -13.41 3.96 -2.26
CA THR A 237 -13.82 4.84 -1.16
C THR A 237 -13.02 6.13 -1.14
N LEU A 238 -11.70 6.05 -1.33
CA LEU A 238 -10.82 7.21 -1.42
C LEU A 238 -11.21 8.11 -2.58
N PHE A 239 -11.42 7.54 -3.78
CA PHE A 239 -11.78 8.33 -4.95
C PHE A 239 -13.10 9.09 -4.75
N VAL A 240 -14.14 8.42 -4.28
CA VAL A 240 -15.44 9.05 -4.00
C VAL A 240 -15.33 10.12 -2.93
N ALA A 241 -14.52 9.91 -1.90
CA ALA A 241 -14.28 10.91 -0.86
C ALA A 241 -13.52 12.14 -1.39
N ILE A 242 -12.54 11.94 -2.28
CA ILE A 242 -11.84 13.02 -2.98
C ILE A 242 -12.83 13.80 -3.86
N VAL A 243 -13.66 13.13 -4.66
CA VAL A 243 -14.71 13.80 -5.46
C VAL A 243 -15.60 14.67 -4.57
N ALA A 244 -16.13 14.11 -3.48
CA ALA A 244 -16.99 14.86 -2.55
C ALA A 244 -16.27 16.07 -1.92
N ARG A 245 -14.99 15.93 -1.56
CA ARG A 245 -14.16 17.03 -1.03
C ARG A 245 -13.98 18.13 -2.07
N ARG A 246 -13.66 17.78 -3.32
CA ARG A 246 -13.43 18.73 -4.40
C ARG A 246 -14.73 19.47 -4.79
N VAL A 247 -15.85 18.74 -4.88
CA VAL A 247 -17.16 19.34 -5.16
C VAL A 247 -17.60 20.29 -4.02
N ARG A 248 -17.28 19.98 -2.76
CA ARG A 248 -17.52 20.90 -1.64
C ARG A 248 -16.76 22.22 -1.76
N GLY A 249 -15.58 22.20 -2.38
CA GLY A 249 -14.79 23.37 -2.76
C GLY A 249 -15.26 24.05 -4.04
N ALA A 250 -16.40 23.65 -4.62
CA ALA A 250 -16.93 24.10 -5.91
C ALA A 250 -16.00 23.78 -7.10
N HIS A 251 -15.18 22.71 -7.00
CA HIS A 251 -14.31 22.24 -8.08
C HIS A 251 -14.99 21.07 -8.79
N TYR A 252 -15.56 21.33 -9.95
CA TYR A 252 -16.32 20.36 -10.74
C TYR A 252 -15.47 19.80 -11.88
N ALA A 253 -15.67 18.52 -12.19
CA ALA A 253 -15.04 17.87 -13.32
C ALA A 253 -15.47 18.53 -14.64
N VAL A 254 -14.58 18.51 -15.63
CA VAL A 254 -14.86 19.00 -16.99
C VAL A 254 -14.33 17.98 -17.99
N PHE A 255 -15.21 17.53 -18.90
CA PHE A 255 -14.90 16.64 -20.00
C PHE A 255 -15.15 17.31 -21.33
N GLN A 256 -14.50 16.83 -22.38
CA GLN A 256 -14.91 17.16 -23.73
C GLN A 256 -16.29 16.53 -24.02
N SER A 257 -17.13 17.22 -24.80
CA SER A 257 -18.53 16.84 -25.02
C SER A 257 -18.72 15.39 -25.50
N GLY A 258 -17.82 14.89 -26.37
CA GLY A 258 -17.88 13.52 -26.87
C GLY A 258 -17.55 12.48 -25.78
N GLN A 259 -16.54 12.73 -24.97
CA GLN A 259 -16.13 11.87 -23.87
C GLN A 259 -17.19 11.84 -22.76
N LEU A 260 -17.73 13.00 -22.39
CA LEU A 260 -18.81 13.11 -21.42
C LEU A 260 -20.00 12.23 -21.81
N ARG A 261 -20.44 12.36 -23.07
CA ARG A 261 -21.57 11.58 -23.59
C ARG A 261 -21.30 10.09 -23.55
N SER A 262 -20.11 9.67 -24.01
CA SER A 262 -19.71 8.25 -23.99
C SER A 262 -19.72 7.64 -22.59
N LEU A 263 -19.35 8.41 -21.56
CA LEU A 263 -19.33 7.96 -20.18
C LEU A 263 -20.74 7.94 -19.56
N ILE A 264 -21.58 8.93 -19.85
CA ILE A 264 -22.96 9.01 -19.32
C ILE A 264 -23.87 7.97 -19.98
N ASP A 265 -23.70 7.72 -21.29
CA ASP A 265 -24.48 6.72 -22.02
C ASP A 265 -24.02 5.28 -21.71
N HIS A 266 -22.94 5.10 -20.94
CA HIS A 266 -22.45 3.78 -20.58
C HIS A 266 -23.35 3.12 -19.51
N PRO A 267 -23.66 1.81 -19.60
CA PRO A 267 -24.53 1.10 -18.62
C PRO A 267 -24.09 1.26 -17.16
N VAL A 268 -22.80 1.40 -16.89
CA VAL A 268 -22.24 1.65 -15.56
C VAL A 268 -22.58 3.04 -15.01
N ALA A 269 -22.97 3.99 -15.86
CA ALA A 269 -23.33 5.34 -15.42
C ALA A 269 -24.51 5.37 -14.44
N ASP A 270 -25.44 4.42 -14.54
CA ASP A 270 -26.56 4.29 -13.59
C ASP A 270 -26.07 4.01 -12.17
N ALA A 271 -25.04 3.15 -12.01
CA ALA A 271 -24.42 2.88 -10.70
C ALA A 271 -23.68 4.14 -10.19
N ALA A 272 -22.93 4.81 -11.05
CA ALA A 272 -22.25 6.07 -10.72
C ALA A 272 -23.26 7.15 -10.30
N ALA A 273 -24.38 7.28 -10.99
CA ALA A 273 -25.44 8.24 -10.66
C ALA A 273 -26.08 7.94 -9.29
N ARG A 274 -26.32 6.65 -8.96
CA ARG A 274 -26.83 6.26 -7.64
C ARG A 274 -25.84 6.62 -6.54
N ILE A 275 -24.53 6.34 -6.75
CA ILE A 275 -23.45 6.71 -5.82
C ILE A 275 -23.40 8.23 -5.66
N ALA A 276 -23.39 9.00 -6.75
CA ALA A 276 -23.35 10.45 -6.74
C ALA A 276 -24.56 11.05 -5.99
N ALA A 277 -25.77 10.51 -6.22
CA ALA A 277 -26.96 10.92 -5.50
C ALA A 277 -26.89 10.61 -3.99
N ALA A 278 -26.38 9.44 -3.61
CA ALA A 278 -26.20 9.07 -2.20
C ALA A 278 -25.14 9.94 -1.51
N VAL A 279 -24.02 10.21 -2.18
CA VAL A 279 -22.98 11.14 -1.71
C VAL A 279 -23.56 12.56 -1.56
N GLY A 280 -24.30 13.02 -2.56
CA GLY A 280 -24.97 14.32 -2.54
C GLY A 280 -25.87 14.50 -1.34
N ARG A 281 -26.78 13.54 -1.10
CA ARG A 281 -27.67 13.54 0.09
C ARG A 281 -26.89 13.51 1.40
N ALA A 282 -25.88 12.65 1.49
CA ALA A 282 -25.11 12.45 2.70
C ALA A 282 -24.25 13.69 3.03
N ALA A 283 -23.69 14.36 2.05
CA ALA A 283 -22.74 15.46 2.22
C ALA A 283 -23.36 16.86 2.01
N GLY A 284 -24.62 16.95 1.59
CA GLY A 284 -25.28 18.22 1.25
C GLY A 284 -24.68 18.85 -0.02
N LEU A 285 -24.35 18.05 -1.03
CA LEU A 285 -23.67 18.47 -2.26
C LEU A 285 -24.54 18.17 -3.49
N THR A 286 -24.32 18.92 -4.57
CA THR A 286 -24.86 18.60 -5.89
C THR A 286 -23.69 18.25 -6.81
N LEU A 287 -23.64 17.00 -7.26
CA LEU A 287 -22.67 16.54 -8.24
C LEU A 287 -23.22 16.79 -9.64
N THR A 288 -22.38 17.24 -10.55
CA THR A 288 -22.74 17.48 -11.95
C THR A 288 -22.67 16.18 -12.77
N ASP A 289 -23.21 16.20 -14.00
CA ASP A 289 -23.05 15.09 -14.95
C ASP A 289 -21.59 14.76 -15.22
N ALA A 290 -20.70 15.75 -15.21
CA ALA A 290 -19.27 15.55 -15.37
C ALA A 290 -18.65 14.87 -14.13
N ASP A 291 -19.15 15.14 -12.92
CA ASP A 291 -18.71 14.43 -11.72
C ASP A 291 -19.21 12.97 -11.73
N ILE A 292 -20.44 12.74 -12.22
CA ILE A 292 -20.97 11.38 -12.43
C ILE A 292 -20.12 10.64 -13.46
N ALA A 293 -19.78 11.29 -14.57
CA ALA A 293 -18.89 10.72 -15.60
C ALA A 293 -17.50 10.37 -15.04
N SER A 294 -16.95 11.20 -14.14
CA SER A 294 -15.70 10.91 -13.45
C SER A 294 -15.79 9.67 -12.54
N ILE A 295 -16.90 9.47 -11.86
CA ILE A 295 -17.17 8.26 -11.09
C ILE A 295 -17.37 7.05 -12.01
N THR A 296 -18.08 7.22 -13.16
CA THR A 296 -18.26 6.17 -14.17
C THR A 296 -16.92 5.68 -14.71
N GLU A 297 -16.06 6.61 -15.10
CA GLU A 297 -14.69 6.32 -15.57
C GLU A 297 -13.91 5.50 -14.54
N PHE A 298 -13.99 5.91 -13.29
CA PHE A 298 -13.32 5.22 -12.20
C PHE A 298 -13.86 3.80 -11.98
N ILE A 299 -15.17 3.64 -11.93
CA ILE A 299 -15.83 2.32 -11.79
C ILE A 299 -15.37 1.37 -12.91
N LEU A 300 -15.35 1.83 -14.15
CA LEU A 300 -14.91 1.03 -15.30
C LEU A 300 -13.45 0.52 -15.16
N GLY A 301 -12.59 1.31 -14.54
CA GLY A 301 -11.17 0.95 -14.37
C GLY A 301 -10.87 0.06 -13.17
N PHE A 302 -11.70 0.10 -12.14
CA PHE A 302 -11.37 -0.53 -10.86
C PHE A 302 -12.43 -1.51 -10.35
N VAL A 303 -13.71 -1.32 -10.70
CA VAL A 303 -14.80 -2.09 -10.12
C VAL A 303 -15.10 -3.34 -10.91
N GLU A 304 -15.21 -4.48 -10.22
CA GLU A 304 -15.64 -5.75 -10.78
C GLU A 304 -17.19 -5.78 -10.77
N LEU A 305 -17.81 -5.04 -11.68
CA LEU A 305 -19.25 -5.16 -11.89
C LEU A 305 -19.50 -6.28 -12.87
N VAL A 306 -20.27 -7.29 -12.45
CA VAL A 306 -20.77 -8.36 -13.32
C VAL A 306 -21.51 -7.80 -14.55
N GLU A 307 -22.03 -6.58 -14.43
CA GLU A 307 -22.77 -5.86 -15.47
C GLU A 307 -21.91 -4.91 -16.31
N ALA A 308 -20.66 -4.64 -15.93
CA ALA A 308 -19.77 -3.82 -16.75
C ALA A 308 -19.32 -4.62 -17.98
N ASN A 309 -20.19 -4.70 -18.95
CA ASN A 309 -19.95 -5.30 -20.27
C ASN A 309 -18.94 -4.45 -21.05
N VAL A 310 -17.69 -4.38 -20.57
CA VAL A 310 -16.58 -3.90 -21.40
C VAL A 310 -16.29 -5.03 -22.38
N PRO A 311 -16.65 -4.89 -23.66
CA PRO A 311 -16.46 -5.96 -24.63
C PRO A 311 -14.96 -6.27 -24.75
N PRO A 312 -14.60 -7.55 -24.93
CA PRO A 312 -13.20 -7.90 -25.21
C PRO A 312 -12.77 -7.27 -26.52
N GLU A 313 -11.55 -6.72 -26.54
CA GLU A 313 -10.95 -6.26 -27.79
C GLU A 313 -10.56 -7.48 -28.65
N PRO A 314 -10.61 -7.36 -29.99
CA PRO A 314 -10.32 -8.48 -30.90
C PRO A 314 -8.98 -9.19 -30.66
N ASN A 315 -8.01 -8.47 -30.10
CA ASN A 315 -6.66 -8.98 -29.87
C ASN A 315 -6.42 -9.50 -28.44
N ASP A 316 -7.39 -9.38 -27.53
CA ASP A 316 -7.20 -9.76 -26.11
C ASP A 316 -6.83 -11.25 -25.95
N GLY A 317 -7.51 -12.14 -26.68
CA GLY A 317 -7.20 -13.56 -26.70
C GLY A 317 -5.74 -13.83 -27.12
N THR A 318 -5.29 -13.17 -28.17
CA THR A 318 -3.92 -13.33 -28.68
C THR A 318 -2.87 -12.82 -27.68
N ILE A 319 -3.15 -11.72 -26.98
CA ILE A 319 -2.27 -11.18 -25.94
C ILE A 319 -2.17 -12.15 -24.77
N ILE A 320 -3.29 -12.69 -24.30
CA ILE A 320 -3.34 -13.65 -23.22
C ILE A 320 -2.62 -14.94 -23.58
N ASP A 321 -2.85 -15.47 -24.79
CA ASP A 321 -2.18 -16.68 -25.29
C ASP A 321 -0.66 -16.49 -25.34
N ARG A 322 -0.19 -15.34 -25.81
CA ARG A 322 1.23 -15.01 -25.86
C ARG A 322 1.82 -14.89 -24.45
N LEU A 323 1.13 -14.22 -23.52
CA LEU A 323 1.53 -14.07 -22.15
C LEU A 323 1.64 -15.42 -21.46
N VAL A 324 0.59 -16.26 -21.56
CA VAL A 324 0.55 -17.58 -20.93
C VAL A 324 1.61 -18.51 -21.54
N ALA A 325 1.82 -18.48 -22.85
CA ALA A 325 2.85 -19.26 -23.51
C ALA A 325 4.27 -18.88 -23.06
N LEU A 326 4.56 -17.57 -22.90
CA LEU A 326 5.83 -17.10 -22.37
C LEU A 326 6.04 -17.53 -20.91
N ALA A 327 5.01 -17.37 -20.06
CA ALA A 327 5.04 -17.78 -18.67
C ALA A 327 5.23 -19.31 -18.53
N ALA A 328 4.50 -20.11 -19.32
CA ALA A 328 4.63 -21.56 -19.33
C ALA A 328 6.04 -22.03 -19.73
N LYS A 329 6.64 -21.38 -20.72
CA LYS A 329 8.00 -21.67 -21.17
C LYS A 329 9.07 -21.33 -20.14
N ARG A 330 8.87 -20.24 -19.36
CA ARG A 330 9.89 -19.69 -18.45
C ARG A 330 9.76 -20.19 -17.02
N LEU A 331 8.53 -20.48 -16.56
CA LEU A 331 8.24 -20.91 -15.20
C LEU A 331 7.85 -22.38 -15.13
N HIS A 332 6.66 -22.73 -15.61
CA HIS A 332 6.18 -24.11 -15.55
C HIS A 332 5.11 -24.39 -16.62
N PRO A 333 5.16 -25.56 -17.33
CA PRO A 333 4.21 -25.90 -18.39
C PRO A 333 2.73 -25.91 -17.96
N SER A 334 2.44 -26.21 -16.69
CA SER A 334 1.07 -26.23 -16.16
C SER A 334 0.30 -24.91 -16.30
N LEU A 335 1.02 -23.79 -16.44
CA LEU A 335 0.39 -22.48 -16.68
C LEU A 335 -0.37 -22.43 -18.01
N ALA A 336 0.08 -23.22 -19.01
CA ALA A 336 -0.61 -23.31 -20.30
C ALA A 336 -1.98 -23.99 -20.21
N GLU A 337 -2.18 -24.85 -19.22
CA GLU A 337 -3.39 -25.65 -19.02
C GLU A 337 -4.34 -25.06 -17.97
N ASP A 338 -4.00 -23.91 -17.35
CA ASP A 338 -4.82 -23.28 -16.32
C ASP A 338 -5.85 -22.31 -16.94
N ASP A 339 -7.05 -22.81 -17.20
CA ASP A 339 -8.17 -22.01 -17.69
C ASP A 339 -8.60 -20.89 -16.72
N GLN A 340 -8.40 -21.10 -15.42
CA GLN A 340 -8.71 -20.05 -14.41
C GLN A 340 -7.73 -18.89 -14.54
N LEU A 341 -6.44 -19.18 -14.76
CA LEU A 341 -5.45 -18.14 -15.03
C LEU A 341 -5.83 -17.33 -16.27
N ARG A 342 -6.25 -17.99 -17.35
CA ARG A 342 -6.67 -17.31 -18.59
C ARG A 342 -7.88 -16.39 -18.35
N ARG A 343 -8.89 -16.87 -17.63
CA ARG A 343 -10.07 -16.04 -17.29
C ARG A 343 -9.70 -14.83 -16.46
N ASN A 344 -8.89 -15.02 -15.41
CA ASN A 344 -8.45 -13.94 -14.54
C ASN A 344 -7.63 -12.89 -15.30
N LEU A 345 -6.73 -13.33 -16.18
CA LEU A 345 -5.94 -12.42 -17.03
C LEU A 345 -6.80 -11.68 -18.04
N ALA A 346 -7.83 -12.32 -18.60
CA ALA A 346 -8.74 -11.65 -19.52
C ALA A 346 -9.52 -10.53 -18.84
N GLU A 347 -9.98 -10.78 -17.62
CA GLU A 347 -10.69 -9.78 -16.84
C GLU A 347 -9.77 -8.63 -16.42
N HIS A 348 -8.56 -8.96 -15.97
CA HIS A 348 -7.57 -7.96 -15.61
C HIS A 348 -7.17 -7.10 -16.81
N LEU A 349 -6.98 -7.70 -17.98
CA LEU A 349 -6.60 -7.00 -19.20
C LEU A 349 -7.65 -5.98 -19.64
N ARG A 350 -8.94 -6.33 -19.54
CA ARG A 350 -10.04 -5.39 -19.82
C ARG A 350 -9.96 -4.15 -18.94
N ARG A 351 -9.78 -4.34 -17.62
CA ARG A 351 -9.65 -3.23 -16.67
C ARG A 351 -8.39 -2.41 -16.88
N LEU A 352 -7.28 -3.07 -17.18
CA LEU A 352 -6.02 -2.38 -17.53
C LEU A 352 -6.21 -1.44 -18.72
N ARG A 353 -6.89 -1.88 -19.79
CA ARG A 353 -7.17 -1.03 -20.96
C ARG A 353 -7.96 0.22 -20.60
N VAL A 354 -8.97 0.10 -19.75
CA VAL A 354 -9.74 1.25 -19.27
C VAL A 354 -8.83 2.19 -18.48
N ARG A 355 -8.02 1.66 -17.58
CA ARG A 355 -7.06 2.48 -16.80
C ARG A 355 -6.07 3.21 -17.70
N LEU A 356 -5.52 2.53 -18.70
CA LEU A 356 -4.60 3.15 -19.66
C LEU A 356 -5.31 4.23 -20.51
N ARG A 357 -6.51 3.94 -21.00
CA ARG A 357 -7.30 4.89 -21.81
C ARG A 357 -7.60 6.19 -21.07
N TYR A 358 -7.92 6.09 -19.79
CA TYR A 358 -8.32 7.23 -18.97
C TYR A 358 -7.21 7.75 -18.04
N GLY A 359 -6.01 7.21 -18.11
CA GLY A 359 -4.88 7.62 -17.25
C GLY A 359 -5.18 7.46 -15.75
N LEU A 360 -5.89 6.39 -15.37
CA LEU A 360 -6.22 6.13 -13.96
C LEU A 360 -4.98 5.61 -13.23
N PRO A 361 -4.70 6.07 -12.00
CA PRO A 361 -3.53 5.62 -11.26
C PRO A 361 -3.62 4.13 -10.97
N ILE A 362 -2.48 3.45 -11.13
CA ILE A 362 -2.35 2.02 -10.89
C ILE A 362 -1.38 1.87 -9.73
N THR A 363 -1.84 1.32 -8.62
CA THR A 363 -0.99 1.03 -7.47
C THR A 363 -1.28 -0.38 -6.97
N ASN A 364 -0.24 -1.18 -6.84
CA ASN A 364 -0.34 -2.48 -6.20
C ASN A 364 0.21 -2.37 -4.77
N PRO A 365 -0.65 -2.34 -3.73
CA PRO A 365 -0.20 -2.19 -2.35
C PRO A 365 0.64 -3.38 -1.86
N LEU A 366 0.60 -4.51 -2.56
CA LEU A 366 1.35 -5.74 -2.24
C LEU A 366 2.60 -5.92 -3.12
N ASP A 367 2.97 -4.94 -3.96
CA ASP A 367 4.08 -5.10 -4.92
C ASP A 367 5.39 -5.50 -4.23
N HIS A 368 5.74 -4.85 -3.12
CA HIS A 368 6.95 -5.15 -2.37
C HIS A 368 6.95 -6.59 -1.81
N GLU A 369 5.85 -6.99 -1.17
CA GLU A 369 5.70 -8.32 -0.56
C GLU A 369 5.72 -9.42 -1.63
N VAL A 370 5.02 -9.19 -2.75
CA VAL A 370 4.97 -10.12 -3.89
C VAL A 370 6.34 -10.29 -4.53
N ARG A 371 7.10 -9.20 -4.69
CA ARG A 371 8.46 -9.22 -5.21
C ARG A 371 9.41 -10.00 -4.30
N GLU A 372 9.32 -9.81 -2.99
CA GLU A 372 10.12 -10.54 -2.01
C GLU A 372 9.75 -12.03 -1.95
N ARG A 373 8.46 -12.34 -2.01
CA ARG A 373 7.97 -13.71 -1.87
C ARG A 373 8.17 -14.55 -3.12
N TYR A 374 8.05 -13.94 -4.31
CA TYR A 374 8.11 -14.60 -5.61
C TYR A 374 9.09 -13.93 -6.58
N PRO A 375 10.39 -13.79 -6.23
CA PRO A 375 11.35 -13.03 -7.02
C PRO A 375 11.53 -13.56 -8.45
N ASP A 376 11.56 -14.90 -8.63
CA ASP A 376 11.71 -15.51 -9.94
C ASP A 376 10.49 -15.30 -10.83
N VAL A 377 9.28 -15.40 -10.26
CA VAL A 377 8.02 -15.13 -10.97
C VAL A 377 7.93 -13.66 -11.36
N HIS A 378 8.33 -12.76 -10.46
CA HIS A 378 8.36 -11.32 -10.71
C HIS A 378 9.34 -10.95 -11.84
N ALA A 379 10.51 -11.56 -11.88
CA ALA A 379 11.46 -11.36 -12.97
C ALA A 379 10.87 -11.76 -14.33
N VAL A 380 10.20 -12.93 -14.40
CA VAL A 380 9.53 -13.40 -15.62
C VAL A 380 8.34 -12.50 -15.97
N ALA A 381 7.55 -12.06 -15.01
CA ALA A 381 6.45 -11.12 -15.24
C ALA A 381 6.96 -9.79 -15.84
N SER A 382 8.10 -9.27 -15.35
CA SER A 382 8.76 -8.09 -15.90
C SER A 382 9.17 -8.28 -17.36
N GLU A 383 9.79 -9.44 -17.70
CA GLU A 383 10.14 -9.79 -19.08
C GLU A 383 8.91 -9.87 -19.99
N ILE A 384 7.80 -10.42 -19.49
CA ILE A 384 6.55 -10.55 -20.24
C ILE A 384 5.97 -9.16 -20.54
N VAL A 385 5.88 -8.29 -19.53
CA VAL A 385 5.38 -6.91 -19.71
C VAL A 385 6.19 -6.16 -20.76
N LEU A 386 7.52 -6.24 -20.69
CA LEU A 386 8.40 -5.64 -21.69
C LEU A 386 8.18 -6.22 -23.11
N ALA A 387 7.99 -7.55 -23.21
CA ALA A 387 7.77 -8.24 -24.50
C ALA A 387 6.39 -7.97 -25.11
N LEU A 388 5.38 -7.63 -24.30
CA LEU A 388 4.07 -7.23 -24.79
C LEU A 388 4.10 -5.84 -25.45
N GLY A 389 4.97 -4.96 -24.95
CA GLY A 389 5.09 -3.59 -25.47
C GLY A 389 3.86 -2.72 -25.16
N PRO A 390 3.71 -1.58 -25.85
CA PRO A 390 2.57 -0.70 -25.65
C PRO A 390 1.24 -1.38 -25.98
N MET A 391 0.22 -1.10 -25.17
CA MET A 391 -1.13 -1.61 -25.36
C MET A 391 -2.08 -0.47 -25.72
N GLY A 392 -2.57 -0.47 -26.94
CA GLY A 392 -3.45 0.61 -27.42
C GLY A 392 -2.75 1.97 -27.35
N GLU A 393 -3.32 2.92 -26.61
CA GLU A 393 -2.81 4.29 -26.47
C GLU A 393 -1.78 4.47 -25.34
N GLY A 394 -1.47 3.40 -24.57
CA GLY A 394 -0.64 3.51 -23.36
C GLY A 394 0.50 2.50 -23.27
N VAL A 395 1.53 2.88 -22.51
CA VAL A 395 2.59 1.98 -22.05
C VAL A 395 2.10 1.29 -20.79
N ILE A 396 2.32 -0.03 -20.70
CA ILE A 396 1.95 -0.78 -19.49
C ILE A 396 2.81 -0.27 -18.32
N PRO A 397 2.20 0.23 -17.24
CA PRO A 397 2.94 0.75 -16.10
C PRO A 397 3.72 -0.35 -15.36
N PRO A 398 4.86 -0.01 -14.71
CA PRO A 398 5.67 -0.97 -13.95
C PRO A 398 4.89 -1.68 -12.83
N GLU A 399 3.90 -1.02 -12.24
CA GLU A 399 3.04 -1.53 -11.18
C GLU A 399 2.22 -2.75 -11.62
N GLU A 400 1.97 -2.90 -12.91
CA GLU A 400 1.28 -4.07 -13.48
C GLU A 400 2.10 -5.36 -13.38
N VAL A 401 3.42 -5.27 -13.24
CA VAL A 401 4.29 -6.43 -13.02
C VAL A 401 3.91 -7.15 -11.73
N GLY A 402 3.61 -6.42 -10.67
CA GLY A 402 3.17 -6.98 -9.40
C GLY A 402 1.86 -7.76 -9.53
N PHE A 403 0.86 -7.20 -10.22
CA PHE A 403 -0.40 -7.90 -10.48
C PHE A 403 -0.21 -9.16 -11.32
N LEU A 404 0.56 -9.07 -12.40
CA LEU A 404 0.86 -10.24 -13.23
C LEU A 404 1.58 -11.33 -12.42
N THR A 405 2.53 -10.93 -11.55
CA THR A 405 3.22 -11.84 -10.63
C THR A 405 2.22 -12.57 -9.73
N MET A 406 1.24 -11.87 -9.17
CA MET A 406 0.21 -12.47 -8.31
C MET A 406 -0.63 -13.52 -9.06
N TYR A 407 -1.04 -13.23 -10.30
CA TYR A 407 -1.80 -14.20 -11.11
C TYR A 407 -0.98 -15.44 -11.44
N LEU A 408 0.27 -15.27 -11.85
CA LEU A 408 1.17 -16.37 -12.17
C LEU A 408 1.54 -17.20 -10.94
N ALA A 409 1.89 -16.54 -9.82
CA ALA A 409 2.21 -17.21 -8.57
C ALA A 409 1.00 -17.98 -8.03
N GLY A 410 -0.18 -17.37 -8.01
CA GLY A 410 -1.42 -18.03 -7.58
C GLY A 410 -1.76 -19.26 -8.43
N SER A 411 -1.50 -19.24 -9.74
CA SER A 411 -1.65 -20.41 -10.61
C SER A 411 -0.64 -21.51 -10.26
N LEU A 412 0.63 -21.16 -10.07
CA LEU A 412 1.69 -22.11 -9.67
C LEU A 412 1.40 -22.75 -8.30
N GLU A 413 0.94 -21.98 -7.33
CA GLU A 413 0.57 -22.51 -6.00
C GLU A 413 -0.64 -23.48 -6.11
N ARG A 414 -1.68 -23.13 -6.89
CA ARG A 414 -2.79 -24.06 -7.15
C ARG A 414 -2.31 -25.36 -7.81
N HIS A 415 -1.36 -25.27 -8.72
CA HIS A 415 -0.78 -26.47 -9.35
C HIS A 415 0.01 -27.30 -8.36
N ARG A 416 0.86 -26.69 -7.53
CA ARG A 416 1.57 -27.37 -6.42
C ARG A 416 0.62 -28.08 -5.46
N LEU A 417 -0.48 -27.44 -5.06
CA LEU A 417 -1.50 -28.04 -4.20
C LEU A 417 -2.26 -29.19 -4.89
N ARG A 418 -2.34 -29.21 -6.22
CA ARG A 418 -2.96 -30.31 -7.00
C ARG A 418 -2.02 -31.46 -7.27
N GLN A 419 -0.72 -31.23 -7.35
CA GLN A 419 0.28 -32.29 -7.49
C GLN A 419 0.47 -32.97 -6.15
N LYS A 420 -0.33 -34.01 -5.89
CA LYS A 420 -0.12 -34.89 -4.75
C LYS A 420 1.07 -35.80 -5.02
N ILE A 421 1.99 -35.86 -4.05
CA ILE A 421 3.10 -36.84 -4.08
C ILE A 421 2.49 -38.22 -3.89
N ARG A 422 2.62 -39.08 -4.88
CA ARG A 422 2.08 -40.44 -4.84
C ARG A 422 3.01 -41.35 -4.04
N VAL A 423 2.48 -41.90 -2.94
CA VAL A 423 3.24 -42.73 -2.03
C VAL A 423 2.70 -44.15 -2.01
N THR A 424 3.61 -45.15 -2.14
CA THR A 424 3.30 -46.53 -1.76
C THR A 424 3.79 -46.80 -0.36
N VAL A 425 2.91 -47.29 0.51
CA VAL A 425 3.28 -47.74 1.84
C VAL A 425 3.54 -49.24 1.85
N VAL A 426 4.75 -49.63 2.32
CA VAL A 426 5.14 -51.03 2.47
C VAL A 426 5.15 -51.40 3.95
N CYS A 427 4.21 -52.25 4.40
CA CYS A 427 4.08 -52.62 5.79
C CYS A 427 3.74 -54.12 5.95
N PRO A 428 4.67 -54.95 6.44
CA PRO A 428 4.41 -56.40 6.71
C PRO A 428 3.62 -56.67 7.99
N ALA A 429 3.47 -55.69 8.85
CA ALA A 429 2.93 -55.88 10.20
C ALA A 429 1.37 -55.92 10.31
N GLY A 430 0.71 -56.05 9.14
CA GLY A 430 -0.75 -56.14 9.09
C GLY A 430 -1.49 -54.82 8.92
N MET A 431 -2.79 -54.94 8.60
CA MET A 431 -3.64 -53.81 8.15
C MET A 431 -3.78 -52.69 9.18
N ALA A 432 -3.88 -53.00 10.48
CA ALA A 432 -4.04 -52.02 11.54
C ALA A 432 -2.82 -51.09 11.66
N THR A 433 -1.60 -51.67 11.57
CA THR A 433 -0.35 -50.89 11.65
C THR A 433 -0.16 -50.00 10.40
N ALA A 434 -0.53 -50.52 9.22
CA ALA A 434 -0.49 -49.73 8.00
C ALA A 434 -1.48 -48.58 8.02
N TRP A 435 -2.70 -48.76 8.57
CA TRP A 435 -3.71 -47.72 8.71
C TRP A 435 -3.25 -46.57 9.63
N ILE A 436 -2.58 -46.85 10.74
CA ILE A 436 -2.02 -45.84 11.61
C ILE A 436 -0.99 -44.99 10.84
N LEU A 437 -0.09 -45.64 10.09
CA LEU A 437 0.92 -44.94 9.30
C LEU A 437 0.28 -44.07 8.21
N VAL A 438 -0.71 -44.59 7.48
CA VAL A 438 -1.44 -43.85 6.44
C VAL A 438 -2.14 -42.63 7.03
N SER A 439 -2.85 -42.83 8.17
CA SER A 439 -3.54 -41.71 8.84
C SER A 439 -2.59 -40.64 9.34
N ARG A 440 -1.44 -41.04 9.85
CA ARG A 440 -0.40 -40.11 10.29
C ARG A 440 0.24 -39.36 9.10
N LEU A 441 0.53 -40.05 8.01
CA LEU A 441 1.04 -39.43 6.77
C LEU A 441 0.05 -38.39 6.23
N ALA A 442 -1.24 -38.71 6.18
CA ALA A 442 -2.26 -37.80 5.72
C ALA A 442 -2.42 -36.58 6.63
N ALA A 443 -2.25 -36.74 7.94
CA ALA A 443 -2.34 -35.66 8.91
C ALA A 443 -1.12 -34.71 8.87
N GLU A 444 0.09 -35.26 8.75
CA GLU A 444 1.34 -34.49 8.75
C GLU A 444 1.65 -33.90 7.37
N PHE A 445 1.22 -34.56 6.28
CA PHE A 445 1.50 -34.20 4.91
C PHE A 445 0.22 -34.25 4.02
N PRO A 446 -0.67 -33.25 4.07
CA PRO A 446 -1.95 -33.24 3.33
C PRO A 446 -1.80 -33.35 1.82
N HIS A 447 -0.63 -32.95 1.29
CA HIS A 447 -0.28 -33.01 -0.14
C HIS A 447 0.28 -34.36 -0.59
N VAL A 448 0.34 -35.35 0.31
CA VAL A 448 0.75 -36.73 0.00
C VAL A 448 -0.50 -37.58 -0.22
N GLU A 449 -0.49 -38.34 -1.32
CA GLU A 449 -1.54 -39.31 -1.63
C GLU A 449 -0.98 -40.72 -1.52
N VAL A 450 -1.47 -41.49 -0.54
CA VAL A 450 -1.13 -42.90 -0.43
C VAL A 450 -1.95 -43.68 -1.47
N THR A 451 -1.32 -44.02 -2.58
CA THR A 451 -1.97 -44.72 -3.72
C THR A 451 -2.11 -46.22 -3.47
N ARG A 452 -1.16 -46.81 -2.72
CA ARG A 452 -1.13 -48.27 -2.45
C ARG A 452 -0.57 -48.58 -1.06
N VAL A 453 -1.11 -49.63 -0.45
CA VAL A 453 -0.56 -50.23 0.77
C VAL A 453 -0.32 -51.69 0.47
N VAL A 454 0.92 -52.15 0.56
CA VAL A 454 1.31 -53.49 0.19
C VAL A 454 2.23 -54.12 1.23
N SER A 455 2.31 -55.47 1.23
CA SER A 455 3.35 -56.20 1.97
C SER A 455 4.69 -56.12 1.27
N LYS A 456 5.79 -56.41 2.01
CA LYS A 456 7.15 -56.46 1.45
C LYS A 456 7.23 -57.40 0.23
N THR A 457 6.70 -58.61 0.37
CA THR A 457 6.72 -59.62 -0.67
C THR A 457 5.98 -59.20 -1.94
N VAL A 458 4.83 -58.54 -1.79
CA VAL A 458 4.06 -58.04 -2.95
C VAL A 458 4.77 -56.90 -3.65
N PHE A 459 5.45 -56.03 -2.85
CA PHE A 459 6.20 -54.91 -3.40
C PHE A 459 7.41 -55.39 -4.21
N GLU A 460 8.17 -56.35 -3.71
CA GLU A 460 9.36 -56.91 -4.35
C GLU A 460 9.03 -57.75 -5.63
N GLN A 461 7.81 -58.30 -5.72
CA GLN A 461 7.35 -59.06 -6.89
C GLN A 461 6.77 -58.20 -8.03
N LYS A 462 6.28 -57.00 -7.75
CA LYS A 462 5.58 -56.14 -8.72
C LYS A 462 5.95 -54.67 -8.46
N VAL A 463 7.09 -54.22 -8.94
CA VAL A 463 7.41 -52.79 -8.96
C VAL A 463 6.95 -52.22 -10.29
N ASP A 464 5.76 -51.59 -10.31
CA ASP A 464 5.35 -50.66 -11.36
C ASP A 464 5.96 -49.30 -10.99
N ALA A 465 7.18 -49.04 -11.42
CA ALA A 465 7.95 -47.85 -11.09
C ALA A 465 7.29 -46.55 -11.60
N ASP A 466 6.42 -46.65 -12.61
CA ASP A 466 5.81 -45.48 -13.26
C ASP A 466 4.63 -44.87 -12.50
N ALA A 467 4.16 -45.49 -11.41
CA ALA A 467 2.97 -45.07 -10.69
C ALA A 467 3.24 -44.46 -9.32
N VAL A 468 4.48 -44.29 -8.87
CA VAL A 468 4.86 -43.94 -7.51
C VAL A 468 6.05 -42.99 -7.48
N ASP A 469 5.94 -41.93 -6.71
CA ASP A 469 7.01 -40.95 -6.58
C ASP A 469 7.95 -41.28 -5.41
N VAL A 470 7.41 -41.85 -4.30
CA VAL A 470 8.16 -42.22 -3.10
C VAL A 470 7.60 -43.52 -2.49
N VAL A 471 8.46 -44.36 -1.96
CA VAL A 471 8.11 -45.55 -1.17
C VAL A 471 8.36 -45.27 0.32
N VAL A 472 7.34 -45.39 1.14
CA VAL A 472 7.47 -45.33 2.61
C VAL A 472 7.33 -46.74 3.17
N SER A 473 8.41 -47.29 3.72
CA SER A 473 8.44 -48.67 4.23
C SER A 473 8.60 -48.69 5.76
N THR A 474 7.97 -49.62 6.43
CA THR A 474 8.19 -49.88 7.86
C THR A 474 9.34 -50.86 8.12
N VAL A 475 9.90 -51.47 7.08
CA VAL A 475 11.01 -52.43 7.16
C VAL A 475 12.02 -52.14 6.01
N PRO A 476 13.30 -52.54 6.17
CA PRO A 476 14.23 -52.47 5.06
C PRO A 476 13.79 -53.38 3.88
N LEU A 477 13.96 -52.85 2.66
CA LEU A 477 13.74 -53.61 1.44
C LEU A 477 15.06 -54.23 0.98
N ASP A 478 14.98 -55.45 0.42
CA ASP A 478 16.20 -56.24 0.08
C ASP A 478 16.79 -55.82 -1.26
N GLU A 479 15.97 -55.27 -2.17
CA GLU A 479 16.46 -54.81 -3.47
C GLU A 479 16.44 -53.26 -3.56
N PRO A 480 17.44 -52.64 -4.22
CA PRO A 480 17.44 -51.22 -4.48
C PRO A 480 16.27 -50.86 -5.42
N SER A 481 15.27 -50.17 -4.88
CA SER A 481 14.18 -49.63 -5.68
C SER A 481 14.70 -48.48 -6.59
N LEU A 482 14.22 -48.41 -7.81
CA LEU A 482 14.44 -47.26 -8.70
C LEU A 482 13.76 -45.99 -8.18
N VAL A 483 12.85 -46.16 -7.22
CA VAL A 483 12.11 -45.08 -6.58
C VAL A 483 12.69 -44.80 -5.20
N GLN A 484 12.76 -43.56 -4.81
CA GLN A 484 13.27 -43.15 -3.50
C GLN A 484 12.49 -43.84 -2.38
N THR A 485 13.19 -44.60 -1.56
CA THR A 485 12.60 -45.38 -0.45
C THR A 485 13.04 -44.83 0.89
N VAL A 486 12.07 -44.65 1.80
CA VAL A 486 12.31 -44.19 3.17
C VAL A 486 11.76 -45.18 4.18
N VAL A 487 12.62 -45.66 5.08
CA VAL A 487 12.18 -46.52 6.18
C VAL A 487 11.83 -45.70 7.37
N VAL A 488 10.60 -45.87 7.87
CA VAL A 488 10.02 -45.13 9.01
C VAL A 488 9.42 -46.05 10.05
N SER A 489 9.23 -45.52 11.28
CA SER A 489 8.44 -46.23 12.30
C SER A 489 6.94 -46.21 11.90
N PRO A 490 6.20 -47.30 12.16
CA PRO A 490 4.74 -47.33 11.92
C PRO A 490 3.97 -46.19 12.61
N LEU A 491 4.49 -45.67 13.74
CA LEU A 491 3.90 -44.59 14.50
C LEU A 491 4.36 -43.19 14.02
N LEU A 492 5.20 -43.13 13.02
CA LEU A 492 5.73 -41.87 12.44
C LEU A 492 6.27 -40.93 13.52
N ARG A 493 7.42 -41.27 14.09
CA ARG A 493 8.03 -40.44 15.15
C ARG A 493 8.54 -39.12 14.59
N GLU A 494 8.75 -38.11 15.44
CA GLU A 494 9.24 -36.78 15.01
C GLU A 494 10.48 -36.83 14.08
N ARG A 495 11.42 -37.73 14.35
CA ARG A 495 12.61 -37.93 13.49
C ARG A 495 12.22 -38.39 12.08
N ASP A 496 11.15 -39.22 11.97
CA ASP A 496 10.66 -39.76 10.72
C ASP A 496 9.91 -38.66 9.95
N VAL A 497 9.12 -37.83 10.65
CA VAL A 497 8.46 -36.63 10.11
C VAL A 497 9.50 -35.66 9.53
N ARG A 498 10.55 -35.34 10.30
CA ARG A 498 11.64 -34.47 9.82
C ARG A 498 12.39 -35.04 8.60
N ARG A 499 12.53 -36.35 8.52
CA ARG A 499 13.16 -37.02 7.39
C ARG A 499 12.26 -36.98 6.15
N LEU A 500 10.98 -37.22 6.30
CA LEU A 500 9.98 -37.13 5.23
C LEU A 500 9.76 -35.69 4.75
N ALA A 501 9.79 -34.70 5.65
CA ALA A 501 9.68 -33.29 5.31
C ALA A 501 10.77 -32.83 4.34
N ARG A 502 11.97 -33.40 4.39
CA ARG A 502 13.05 -33.11 3.41
C ARG A 502 12.74 -33.63 2.00
N ILE A 503 11.82 -34.58 1.89
CA ILE A 503 11.46 -35.25 0.62
C ILE A 503 10.13 -34.68 0.10
N PHE A 504 9.17 -34.52 0.99
CA PHE A 504 7.83 -34.05 0.66
C PHE A 504 7.67 -32.52 0.74
N GLY A 505 8.61 -31.79 1.34
CA GLY A 505 8.46 -30.41 1.77
C GLY A 505 7.97 -30.31 3.21
N GLU A 506 8.05 -29.11 3.80
CA GLU A 506 7.65 -28.91 5.19
C GLU A 506 6.18 -29.24 5.42
N PRO A 507 5.83 -29.86 6.59
CA PRO A 507 4.44 -30.09 6.95
C PRO A 507 3.70 -28.76 7.07
N THR A 508 2.54 -28.66 6.47
CA THR A 508 1.64 -27.52 6.63
C THR A 508 1.06 -27.54 8.05
N HIS A 509 1.55 -26.67 8.92
CA HIS A 509 0.92 -26.38 10.21
C HIS A 509 -0.06 -25.22 10.06
#